data_f332bc88756ab6aa55685ec0a035b2b6
#
_entry.id   f332bc88756ab6aa55685ec0a035b2b6
#
_cell.length_a   1.000
_cell.length_b   1.000
_cell.length_c   1.000
_cell.angle_alpha   90.00
_cell.angle_beta   90.00
_cell.angle_gamma   90.00
#
_symmetry.space_group_name_H-M   'P 1'
#
loop_
_entity.id
_entity.type
_entity.pdbx_description
1 polymer ?
#
loop_
_entity_poly.entity_id
_entity_poly.type
_entity_poly.pdbx_seq_one_letter_code
_entity_poly.pdbx_strand_id
1 'polypeptide(L)'
;MISSSEIVKKYINFFKKQGHTQIANSPLVLQNDPTTLFTSSGMQPLVPYLLGEKHPEGKRLVNVQNAIRTQDIEEVGDNRHTTFFRMLGNWSLGDYFKKEEIPWLWTFLTKELNLPKEKLYITVFEGIGDIPKDIEAVEIWTEILKSEGMNPKERIYYYSDKSNWWSRSGIPSKMPIGEPGGPSTEVFYEFSNVAHDLRFGAKCHPNCDCGRYMEIANSVFMQYKKVEDGSFKSLPKNNIDFGGGLERMAAAVYDTPDVFNTDLYLPIIKSLEELTGKSYKDPKNKNHMRVIADHLKASVYLIIDNVTPSHKEHGYILRRLIRRCAVKIHSLNEGSLQTNLIDTLIKEILNLEEEIDEKIDKNTHFTLVKEVMSEEINRFSKTLVRGLKEVEKNLDNLENSAFELYQSYGFPLEILKEIATEKGKTLNDKLFYEQLQKHKDSSRSASAGKFRGGLADHQEKTIMGHTATHLLHQAIRDVLGDHVHQTGSNITTDRIRFDFNYDEKLTDEQINKIEKLVNEKITKNLPVHYEIIPTKKAKNLGAIGLFMETYGDMSKIYFIGDTSVSYKNAYSIEFCGGPHVQNTDILKSFKIMKQENLGKNQKRLYAIVGS
;
A
#
# COMPACT_ATOMS: atom_id res chain seq x y z
N MET A 1 16.49 -5.84 29.21
CA MET A 1 16.52 -5.27 27.86
C MET A 1 15.19 -4.58 27.63
N ILE A 2 15.17 -3.38 27.05
CA ILE A 2 13.93 -2.62 26.80
C ILE A 2 13.20 -3.29 25.63
N SER A 3 11.91 -3.61 25.78
CA SER A 3 11.11 -4.19 24.70
C SER A 3 10.68 -3.14 23.67
N SER A 4 10.28 -3.57 22.48
CA SER A 4 9.79 -2.66 21.43
C SER A 4 8.53 -1.91 21.87
N SER A 5 7.64 -2.55 22.62
CA SER A 5 6.48 -1.88 23.24
C SER A 5 6.91 -0.79 24.24
N GLU A 6 7.97 -1.04 25.03
CA GLU A 6 8.53 -0.02 25.92
C GLU A 6 9.22 1.12 25.16
N ILE A 7 9.91 0.84 24.03
CA ILE A 7 10.47 1.89 23.15
C ILE A 7 9.37 2.84 22.70
N VAL A 8 8.25 2.29 22.18
CA VAL A 8 7.08 3.08 21.76
C VAL A 8 6.54 3.94 22.90
N LYS A 9 6.31 3.36 24.08
CA LYS A 9 5.79 4.09 25.25
C LYS A 9 6.75 5.19 25.70
N LYS A 10 8.06 4.91 25.75
CA LYS A 10 9.09 5.89 26.10
C LYS A 10 9.12 7.04 25.10
N TYR A 11 9.06 6.74 23.80
CA TYR A 11 9.07 7.74 22.73
C TYR A 11 7.88 8.71 22.84
N ILE A 12 6.67 8.17 22.88
CA ILE A 12 5.45 8.98 23.02
C ILE A 12 5.48 9.82 24.29
N ASN A 13 5.86 9.23 25.43
CA ASN A 13 5.91 9.95 26.70
C ASN A 13 7.01 11.02 26.73
N PHE A 14 8.16 10.75 26.10
CA PHE A 14 9.25 11.72 26.00
C PHE A 14 8.78 12.98 25.24
N PHE A 15 8.20 12.82 24.06
CA PHE A 15 7.76 13.96 23.26
C PHE A 15 6.51 14.65 23.82
N LYS A 16 5.62 13.92 24.51
CA LYS A 16 4.53 14.56 25.28
C LYS A 16 5.06 15.52 26.35
N LYS A 17 6.15 15.16 27.04
CA LYS A 17 6.82 16.06 27.99
C LYS A 17 7.42 17.31 27.33
N GLN A 18 7.75 17.23 26.03
CA GLN A 18 8.18 18.38 25.21
C GLN A 18 6.99 19.16 24.61
N GLY A 19 5.76 18.87 25.03
CA GLY A 19 4.57 19.59 24.59
C GLY A 19 3.95 19.09 23.29
N HIS A 20 4.27 17.87 22.83
CA HIS A 20 3.66 17.27 21.65
C HIS A 20 2.31 16.62 21.97
N THR A 21 1.38 16.77 21.05
CA THR A 21 0.09 16.04 21.07
C THR A 21 0.25 14.73 20.31
N GLN A 22 -0.16 13.64 20.93
CA GLN A 22 -0.20 12.34 20.25
C GLN A 22 -1.37 12.30 19.28
N ILE A 23 -1.08 12.02 18.01
CA ILE A 23 -2.09 11.84 16.97
C ILE A 23 -2.31 10.36 16.64
N ALA A 24 -3.48 10.06 16.09
CA ALA A 24 -3.84 8.70 15.69
C ALA A 24 -3.00 8.21 14.50
N ASN A 25 -2.82 6.90 14.43
CA ASN A 25 -2.23 6.21 13.29
C ASN A 25 -3.14 6.35 12.07
N SER A 26 -2.61 6.80 10.96
CA SER A 26 -3.33 6.84 9.68
C SER A 26 -3.41 5.43 9.07
N PRO A 27 -4.47 5.12 8.31
CA PRO A 27 -4.55 3.86 7.58
C PRO A 27 -3.37 3.66 6.63
N LEU A 28 -3.01 2.41 6.36
CA LEU A 28 -2.00 2.06 5.34
C LEU A 28 -2.44 2.46 3.94
N VAL A 29 -3.74 2.49 3.67
CA VAL A 29 -4.32 2.96 2.42
C VAL A 29 -5.01 4.30 2.65
N LEU A 30 -4.39 5.37 2.18
CA LEU A 30 -4.95 6.73 2.28
C LEU A 30 -6.03 6.93 1.21
N GLN A 31 -7.24 7.30 1.64
CA GLN A 31 -8.39 7.48 0.73
C GLN A 31 -8.25 8.66 -0.24
N ASN A 32 -7.42 9.66 0.07
CA ASN A 32 -7.34 10.92 -0.68
C ASN A 32 -5.94 11.21 -1.24
N ASP A 33 -5.03 10.24 -1.25
CA ASP A 33 -3.70 10.39 -1.85
C ASP A 33 -3.54 9.47 -3.07
N PRO A 34 -3.77 9.98 -4.30
CA PRO A 34 -3.59 9.19 -5.52
C PRO A 34 -2.12 9.02 -5.93
N THR A 35 -1.19 9.62 -5.19
CA THR A 35 0.22 9.70 -5.58
C THR A 35 1.06 8.54 -5.03
N THR A 36 0.59 7.89 -3.99
CA THR A 36 1.25 6.74 -3.37
C THR A 36 0.28 5.59 -3.16
N LEU A 37 0.78 4.37 -3.30
CA LEU A 37 -0.04 3.18 -3.14
C LEU A 37 -0.37 2.92 -1.65
N PHE A 38 0.61 3.13 -0.76
CA PHE A 38 0.46 2.95 0.69
C PHE A 38 1.11 4.10 1.45
N THR A 39 0.72 4.27 2.69
CA THR A 39 1.43 5.10 3.65
C THR A 39 2.84 4.56 3.85
N SER A 40 3.84 5.26 3.33
CA SER A 40 5.25 4.85 3.32
C SER A 40 6.11 5.57 4.36
N SER A 41 5.55 6.59 5.02
CA SER A 41 6.22 7.37 6.06
C SER A 41 5.19 8.05 6.97
N GLY A 42 5.63 8.45 8.17
CA GLY A 42 4.80 9.18 9.13
C GLY A 42 4.39 10.58 8.64
N MET A 43 5.21 11.20 7.81
CA MET A 43 4.95 12.53 7.26
C MET A 43 3.82 12.52 6.22
N GLN A 44 3.65 11.45 5.47
CA GLN A 44 2.78 11.42 4.31
C GLN A 44 1.34 11.88 4.59
N PRO A 45 0.68 11.46 5.68
CA PRO A 45 -0.64 11.97 6.05
C PRO A 45 -0.64 13.45 6.47
N LEU A 46 0.54 14.01 6.79
CA LEU A 46 0.71 15.37 7.31
C LEU A 46 1.12 16.39 6.25
N VAL A 47 1.27 15.98 4.99
CA VAL A 47 1.69 16.87 3.87
C VAL A 47 0.90 18.18 3.80
N PRO A 48 -0.45 18.23 3.90
CA PRO A 48 -1.19 19.49 3.85
C PRO A 48 -0.76 20.47 4.95
N TYR A 49 -0.48 19.97 6.15
CA TYR A 49 -0.09 20.76 7.31
C TYR A 49 1.35 21.28 7.21
N LEU A 50 2.24 20.48 6.63
CA LEU A 50 3.61 20.90 6.31
C LEU A 50 3.64 21.97 5.21
N LEU A 51 2.62 22.01 4.36
CA LEU A 51 2.41 23.05 3.34
C LEU A 51 1.73 24.30 3.89
N GLY A 52 1.32 24.32 5.16
CA GLY A 52 0.83 25.52 5.85
C GLY A 52 -0.62 25.46 6.33
N GLU A 53 -1.35 24.39 6.11
CA GLU A 53 -2.65 24.19 6.74
C GLU A 53 -2.49 24.06 8.26
N LYS A 54 -3.53 24.39 9.01
CA LYS A 54 -3.53 24.25 10.47
C LYS A 54 -3.98 22.86 10.86
N HIS A 55 -3.13 22.11 11.56
CA HIS A 55 -3.53 20.84 12.15
C HIS A 55 -4.46 21.07 13.35
N PRO A 56 -5.57 20.31 13.48
CA PRO A 56 -6.53 20.50 14.58
C PRO A 56 -5.91 20.24 15.97
N GLU A 57 -4.96 19.31 16.07
CA GLU A 57 -4.29 18.95 17.31
C GLU A 57 -3.07 19.83 17.65
N GLY A 58 -2.81 20.91 16.89
CA GLY A 58 -1.76 21.86 17.19
C GLY A 58 -0.54 21.76 16.28
N LYS A 59 0.62 22.26 16.75
CA LYS A 59 1.83 22.39 15.96
C LYS A 59 2.92 21.39 16.29
N ARG A 60 2.86 20.78 17.49
CA ARG A 60 3.80 19.75 17.94
C ARG A 60 3.07 18.43 17.97
N LEU A 61 3.41 17.54 17.08
CA LEU A 61 2.71 16.26 16.93
C LEU A 61 3.67 15.10 17.14
N VAL A 62 3.16 13.99 17.65
CA VAL A 62 3.92 12.74 17.82
C VAL A 62 3.02 11.55 17.56
N ASN A 63 3.54 10.53 16.88
CA ASN A 63 2.91 9.20 16.83
C ASN A 63 3.92 8.09 16.50
N VAL A 64 3.41 6.88 16.36
CA VAL A 64 4.12 5.72 15.80
C VAL A 64 3.29 5.21 14.64
N GLN A 65 3.65 5.64 13.42
CA GLN A 65 2.89 5.38 12.21
C GLN A 65 3.25 4.03 11.59
N ASN A 66 2.22 3.20 11.34
CA ASN A 66 2.36 2.00 10.53
C ASN A 66 2.64 2.39 9.07
N ALA A 67 3.63 1.77 8.46
CA ALA A 67 4.06 2.08 7.10
C ALA A 67 4.38 0.84 6.29
N ILE A 68 4.18 0.92 4.97
CA ILE A 68 4.56 -0.11 3.99
C ILE A 68 5.38 0.51 2.88
N ARG A 69 6.57 -0.06 2.63
CA ARG A 69 7.44 0.28 1.50
C ARG A 69 7.47 -0.86 0.50
N THR A 70 6.79 -0.67 -0.61
CA THR A 70 6.69 -1.69 -1.67
C THR A 70 7.99 -1.88 -2.44
N GLN A 71 8.85 -0.87 -2.49
CA GLN A 71 10.18 -0.95 -3.09
C GLN A 71 11.11 -1.90 -2.33
N ASP A 72 10.93 -2.06 -1.03
CA ASP A 72 11.80 -2.88 -0.17
C ASP A 72 11.42 -4.38 -0.21
N ILE A 73 10.26 -4.73 -0.80
CA ILE A 73 9.77 -6.13 -0.85
C ILE A 73 10.82 -7.08 -1.44
N GLU A 74 11.56 -6.65 -2.46
CA GLU A 74 12.57 -7.50 -3.13
C GLU A 74 13.83 -7.68 -2.28
N GLU A 75 14.16 -6.70 -1.43
CA GLU A 75 15.31 -6.71 -0.54
C GLU A 75 15.07 -7.52 0.73
N VAL A 76 13.79 -7.76 1.07
CA VAL A 76 13.42 -8.60 2.23
C VAL A 76 13.98 -10.01 2.06
N GLY A 77 14.69 -10.45 3.08
CA GLY A 77 15.47 -11.68 3.13
C GLY A 77 16.90 -11.39 3.61
N ASP A 78 17.35 -10.13 3.51
CA ASP A 78 18.51 -9.64 4.23
C ASP A 78 18.20 -9.44 5.73
N ASN A 79 19.09 -8.82 6.48
CA ASN A 79 18.99 -8.68 7.94
C ASN A 79 18.38 -7.35 8.41
N ARG A 80 17.95 -6.46 7.51
CA ARG A 80 17.54 -5.07 7.87
C ARG A 80 16.34 -4.52 7.11
N HIS A 81 15.98 -5.05 5.93
CA HIS A 81 14.83 -4.60 5.17
C HIS A 81 13.56 -5.34 5.59
N THR A 82 12.49 -4.57 5.73
CA THR A 82 11.15 -5.04 6.07
C THR A 82 10.12 -4.33 5.20
N THR A 83 9.11 -5.06 4.73
CA THR A 83 8.00 -4.49 3.95
C THR A 83 7.10 -3.62 4.81
N PHE A 84 6.72 -4.13 5.98
CA PHE A 84 5.98 -3.41 7.02
C PHE A 84 6.95 -3.00 8.11
N PHE A 85 6.83 -1.74 8.55
CA PHE A 85 7.58 -1.23 9.69
C PHE A 85 6.79 -0.13 10.40
N ARG A 86 7.23 0.21 11.62
CA ARG A 86 6.70 1.34 12.36
C ARG A 86 7.67 2.50 12.36
N MET A 87 7.16 3.67 12.00
CA MET A 87 7.94 4.90 12.06
C MET A 87 7.56 5.68 13.31
N LEU A 88 8.48 5.78 14.24
CA LEU A 88 8.44 6.75 15.32
C LEU A 88 8.56 8.14 14.70
N GLY A 89 7.59 9.01 14.90
CA GLY A 89 7.55 10.32 14.24
C GLY A 89 7.21 11.45 15.21
N ASN A 90 7.96 12.56 15.12
CA ASN A 90 7.59 13.82 15.73
C ASN A 90 7.70 14.96 14.73
N TRP A 91 6.78 15.90 14.81
CA TRP A 91 6.66 16.99 13.84
C TRP A 91 6.56 18.33 14.52
N SER A 92 7.26 19.33 13.94
CA SER A 92 7.07 20.74 14.22
C SER A 92 6.44 21.42 13.02
N LEU A 93 5.25 21.97 13.15
CA LEU A 93 4.56 22.73 12.12
C LEU A 93 4.79 24.23 12.32
N GLY A 94 6.05 24.65 12.09
CA GLY A 94 6.49 26.04 12.27
C GLY A 94 6.52 26.50 13.72
N ASP A 95 6.97 25.67 14.63
CA ASP A 95 7.12 25.96 16.06
C ASP A 95 8.57 25.87 16.51
N TYR A 96 9.12 24.68 16.77
CA TYR A 96 10.54 24.47 17.08
C TYR A 96 11.34 24.02 15.86
N PHE A 97 12.69 24.04 15.99
CA PHE A 97 13.57 23.64 14.89
C PHE A 97 14.81 22.89 15.40
N LYS A 98 15.95 22.97 14.71
CA LYS A 98 17.17 22.19 14.97
C LYS A 98 17.69 22.29 16.41
N LYS A 99 17.59 23.48 17.04
CA LYS A 99 18.12 23.74 18.40
C LYS A 99 17.42 22.91 19.47
N GLU A 100 16.17 22.57 19.25
CA GLU A 100 15.39 21.72 20.16
C GLU A 100 15.44 20.27 19.69
N GLU A 101 15.22 20.02 18.40
CA GLU A 101 15.12 18.67 17.83
C GLU A 101 16.37 17.83 18.08
N ILE A 102 17.55 18.36 17.72
CA ILE A 102 18.80 17.61 17.80
C ILE A 102 19.14 17.19 19.24
N PRO A 103 19.08 18.10 20.27
CA PRO A 103 19.29 17.70 21.65
C PRO A 103 18.23 16.74 22.19
N TRP A 104 16.96 16.85 21.76
CA TRP A 104 15.91 15.90 22.17
C TRP A 104 16.19 14.51 21.59
N LEU A 105 16.53 14.42 20.32
CA LEU A 105 16.92 13.16 19.68
C LEU A 105 18.08 12.49 20.42
N TRP A 106 19.16 13.24 20.68
CA TRP A 106 20.31 12.73 21.43
C TRP A 106 19.92 12.22 22.81
N THR A 107 19.13 13.01 23.52
CA THR A 107 18.64 12.66 24.86
C THR A 107 17.78 11.39 24.82
N PHE A 108 16.87 11.28 23.85
CA PHE A 108 16.05 10.09 23.69
C PHE A 108 16.91 8.84 23.46
N LEU A 109 17.84 8.90 22.53
CA LEU A 109 18.69 7.75 22.20
C LEU A 109 19.61 7.35 23.37
N THR A 110 20.25 8.33 24.05
CA THR A 110 21.29 8.04 25.04
C THR A 110 20.78 7.92 26.47
N LYS A 111 19.67 8.58 26.83
CA LYS A 111 19.12 8.58 28.20
C LYS A 111 17.85 7.75 28.32
N GLU A 112 16.94 7.82 27.36
CA GLU A 112 15.70 7.04 27.42
C GLU A 112 15.90 5.60 26.94
N LEU A 113 16.63 5.41 25.83
CA LEU A 113 16.95 4.08 25.31
C LEU A 113 18.26 3.49 25.86
N ASN A 114 19.08 4.28 26.54
CA ASN A 114 20.40 3.89 27.06
C ASN A 114 21.34 3.33 26.00
N LEU A 115 21.30 3.82 24.77
CA LEU A 115 22.21 3.41 23.73
C LEU A 115 23.64 3.88 24.06
N PRO A 116 24.67 3.04 23.87
CA PRO A 116 26.07 3.42 24.04
C PRO A 116 26.42 4.56 23.09
N LYS A 117 26.73 5.73 23.63
CA LYS A 117 27.03 6.95 22.84
C LYS A 117 28.23 6.76 21.91
N GLU A 118 29.19 5.91 22.30
CA GLU A 118 30.38 5.54 21.51
C GLU A 118 30.04 4.72 20.26
N LYS A 119 28.85 4.18 20.15
CA LYS A 119 28.37 3.45 18.96
C LYS A 119 27.52 4.34 18.05
N LEU A 120 27.29 5.62 18.42
CA LEU A 120 26.47 6.54 17.62
C LEU A 120 27.35 7.40 16.70
N TYR A 121 26.93 7.48 15.44
CA TYR A 121 27.55 8.28 14.41
C TYR A 121 26.51 9.15 13.74
N ILE A 122 26.89 10.35 13.34
CA ILE A 122 26.00 11.39 12.83
C ILE A 122 26.36 11.69 11.38
N THR A 123 25.34 11.88 10.53
CA THR A 123 25.51 12.42 9.19
C THR A 123 24.82 13.76 9.07
N VAL A 124 25.38 14.62 8.25
CA VAL A 124 24.85 15.97 7.98
C VAL A 124 25.02 16.32 6.52
N PHE A 125 24.16 17.18 6.02
CA PHE A 125 24.18 17.63 4.63
C PHE A 125 25.42 18.49 4.32
N GLU A 126 26.16 18.13 3.27
CA GLU A 126 27.39 18.82 2.86
C GLU A 126 27.17 20.03 1.93
N GLY A 127 25.92 20.22 1.47
CA GLY A 127 25.56 21.23 0.48
C GLY A 127 25.56 20.70 -0.96
N ILE A 128 24.83 21.39 -1.84
CA ILE A 128 24.81 21.13 -3.29
C ILE A 128 24.41 22.40 -4.06
N GLY A 129 25.19 22.80 -5.07
CA GLY A 129 24.89 23.98 -5.86
C GLY A 129 24.75 25.23 -4.97
N ASP A 130 23.59 25.88 -5.06
CA ASP A 130 23.26 27.08 -4.26
C ASP A 130 22.73 26.77 -2.86
N ILE A 131 22.50 25.48 -2.54
CA ILE A 131 22.05 25.06 -1.22
C ILE A 131 23.28 24.83 -0.33
N PRO A 132 23.49 25.67 0.72
CA PRO A 132 24.69 25.61 1.53
C PRO A 132 24.70 24.33 2.42
N LYS A 133 25.90 23.99 2.86
CA LYS A 133 26.11 23.01 3.93
C LYS A 133 25.32 23.39 5.18
N ASP A 134 24.77 22.43 5.89
CA ASP A 134 24.02 22.65 7.11
C ASP A 134 24.93 22.89 8.33
N ILE A 135 25.51 24.10 8.38
CA ILE A 135 26.45 24.50 9.44
C ILE A 135 25.78 24.51 10.81
N GLU A 136 24.51 24.95 10.90
CA GLU A 136 23.79 25.01 12.17
C GLU A 136 23.66 23.62 12.80
N ALA A 137 23.29 22.59 12.03
CA ALA A 137 23.23 21.22 12.54
C ALA A 137 24.62 20.73 12.98
N VAL A 138 25.67 21.04 12.22
CA VAL A 138 27.06 20.69 12.57
C VAL A 138 27.49 21.32 13.90
N GLU A 139 27.17 22.59 14.13
CA GLU A 139 27.51 23.31 15.36
C GLU A 139 26.81 22.69 16.56
N ILE A 140 25.49 22.43 16.48
CA ILE A 140 24.72 21.83 17.56
C ILE A 140 25.27 20.41 17.88
N TRP A 141 25.49 19.56 16.87
CA TRP A 141 26.08 18.25 17.09
C TRP A 141 27.49 18.32 17.69
N THR A 142 28.30 19.30 17.25
CA THR A 142 29.66 19.51 17.78
C THR A 142 29.63 19.86 19.27
N GLU A 143 28.71 20.73 19.69
CA GLU A 143 28.54 21.09 21.10
C GLU A 143 28.10 19.89 21.94
N ILE A 144 27.11 19.12 21.47
CA ILE A 144 26.64 17.91 22.17
C ILE A 144 27.79 16.91 22.32
N LEU A 145 28.48 16.56 21.24
CA LEU A 145 29.55 15.55 21.28
C LEU A 145 30.70 15.99 22.18
N LYS A 146 31.09 17.26 22.17
CA LYS A 146 32.11 17.81 23.08
C LYS A 146 31.68 17.74 24.54
N SER A 147 30.42 18.07 24.83
CA SER A 147 29.88 18.00 26.20
C SER A 147 29.88 16.57 26.75
N GLU A 148 29.73 15.58 25.87
CA GLU A 148 29.80 14.15 26.20
C GLU A 148 31.24 13.59 26.19
N GLY A 149 32.26 14.42 25.98
CA GLY A 149 33.66 14.02 25.95
C GLY A 149 34.10 13.29 24.68
N MET A 150 33.37 13.44 23.59
CA MET A 150 33.63 12.79 22.31
C MET A 150 34.30 13.73 21.31
N ASN A 151 35.09 13.19 20.38
CA ASN A 151 35.70 13.94 19.29
C ASN A 151 34.72 14.10 18.12
N PRO A 152 34.17 15.29 17.80
CA PRO A 152 33.23 15.49 16.71
C PRO A 152 33.77 15.07 15.33
N LYS A 153 35.08 15.24 15.09
CA LYS A 153 35.71 14.89 13.80
C LYS A 153 35.67 13.39 13.48
N GLU A 154 35.52 12.55 14.49
CA GLU A 154 35.42 11.09 14.35
C GLU A 154 33.97 10.60 14.26
N ARG A 155 33.01 11.48 14.52
CA ARG A 155 31.58 11.11 14.67
C ARG A 155 30.66 11.78 13.68
N ILE A 156 31.03 12.95 13.13
CA ILE A 156 30.21 13.67 12.15
C ILE A 156 30.76 13.42 10.75
N TYR A 157 29.90 12.88 9.89
CA TYR A 157 30.16 12.60 8.48
C TYR A 157 29.30 13.52 7.61
N TYR A 158 29.79 13.84 6.43
CA TYR A 158 29.16 14.76 5.50
C TYR A 158 28.79 14.02 4.23
N TYR A 159 27.53 14.13 3.82
CA TYR A 159 27.05 13.50 2.60
C TYR A 159 26.23 14.46 1.75
N SER A 160 26.16 14.13 0.46
CA SER A 160 25.44 14.91 -0.54
C SER A 160 23.91 14.77 -0.39
N ASP A 161 23.19 15.38 -1.31
CA ASP A 161 21.74 15.31 -1.45
C ASP A 161 21.19 13.88 -1.62
N LYS A 162 22.03 12.93 -2.02
CA LYS A 162 21.61 11.52 -2.14
C LYS A 162 21.34 10.86 -0.79
N SER A 163 21.98 11.33 0.27
CA SER A 163 21.86 10.75 1.62
C SER A 163 21.24 11.71 2.64
N ASN A 164 21.66 12.99 2.64
CA ASN A 164 21.23 13.95 3.65
C ASN A 164 20.35 15.08 3.09
N TRP A 165 19.49 14.77 2.15
CA TRP A 165 18.40 15.62 1.69
C TRP A 165 17.11 14.84 1.61
N TRP A 166 16.02 15.50 1.94
CA TRP A 166 14.71 14.91 1.79
C TRP A 166 13.73 15.85 1.11
N SER A 167 13.00 15.33 0.15
CA SER A 167 11.75 15.84 -0.38
C SER A 167 10.90 14.66 -0.84
N ARG A 168 9.62 14.88 -1.09
CA ARG A 168 8.72 13.85 -1.58
C ARG A 168 9.17 13.25 -2.91
N SER A 169 9.75 14.07 -3.79
CA SER A 169 10.27 13.65 -5.11
C SER A 169 11.73 13.21 -5.08
N GLY A 170 12.36 13.16 -3.91
CA GLY A 170 13.76 12.78 -3.71
C GLY A 170 14.73 13.95 -3.76
N ILE A 171 15.79 13.82 -4.55
CA ILE A 171 16.89 14.83 -4.59
C ILE A 171 16.45 16.15 -5.20
N PRO A 172 17.14 17.30 -4.90
CA PRO A 172 16.78 18.64 -5.34
C PRO A 172 16.52 18.77 -6.85
N SER A 173 17.32 18.08 -7.67
CA SER A 173 17.19 18.12 -9.13
C SER A 173 15.84 17.54 -9.63
N LYS A 174 15.27 16.59 -8.90
CA LYS A 174 13.99 15.91 -9.26
C LYS A 174 12.76 16.60 -8.69
N MET A 175 12.92 17.53 -7.75
CA MET A 175 11.79 18.22 -7.13
C MET A 175 11.02 19.07 -8.16
N PRO A 176 9.67 18.97 -8.22
CA PRO A 176 8.86 19.92 -8.98
C PRO A 176 8.83 21.31 -8.33
N ILE A 177 8.48 22.31 -9.14
CA ILE A 177 8.27 23.67 -8.65
C ILE A 177 7.17 23.66 -7.58
N GLY A 178 7.42 24.39 -6.49
CA GLY A 178 6.47 24.49 -5.39
C GLY A 178 6.63 23.43 -4.30
N GLU A 179 7.39 22.37 -4.52
CA GLU A 179 7.62 21.32 -3.53
C GLU A 179 8.56 21.78 -2.42
N PRO A 180 8.21 21.55 -1.13
CA PRO A 180 9.09 21.78 -0.01
C PRO A 180 10.08 20.63 0.17
N GLY A 181 11.23 20.93 0.75
CA GLY A 181 12.25 19.97 1.12
C GLY A 181 13.32 20.61 1.98
N GLY A 182 14.32 19.85 2.34
CA GLY A 182 15.42 20.37 3.13
C GLY A 182 16.50 19.34 3.45
N PRO A 183 17.60 19.82 4.04
CA PRO A 183 18.65 18.95 4.52
C PRO A 183 18.15 18.06 5.64
N SER A 184 18.80 16.92 5.83
CA SER A 184 18.56 16.04 6.96
C SER A 184 19.83 15.79 7.75
N THR A 185 19.63 15.32 8.99
CA THR A 185 20.67 14.71 9.80
C THR A 185 20.21 13.34 10.25
N GLU A 186 21.09 12.37 10.13
CA GLU A 186 20.79 10.99 10.50
C GLU A 186 21.68 10.54 11.64
N VAL A 187 21.18 9.60 12.42
CA VAL A 187 21.97 8.90 13.45
C VAL A 187 22.06 7.43 13.08
N PHE A 188 23.30 6.96 13.01
CA PHE A 188 23.64 5.58 12.75
C PHE A 188 24.17 4.89 14.01
N TYR A 189 23.79 3.62 14.17
CA TYR A 189 24.32 2.76 15.21
C TYR A 189 25.36 1.80 14.63
N GLU A 190 26.52 1.66 15.30
CA GLU A 190 27.59 0.77 14.90
C GLU A 190 27.48 -0.60 15.58
N PHE A 191 27.42 -1.66 14.80
CA PHE A 191 27.58 -3.04 15.26
C PHE A 191 29.05 -3.44 15.14
N SER A 192 29.81 -3.26 16.21
CA SER A 192 31.28 -3.46 16.22
C SER A 192 31.70 -4.90 15.91
N ASN A 193 30.79 -5.88 16.07
CA ASN A 193 31.01 -7.29 15.74
C ASN A 193 30.84 -7.61 14.24
N VAL A 194 30.40 -6.65 13.42
CA VAL A 194 30.29 -6.80 11.96
C VAL A 194 31.58 -6.32 11.31
N ALA A 195 32.29 -7.22 10.65
CA ALA A 195 33.49 -6.87 9.89
C ALA A 195 33.12 -6.06 8.64
N HIS A 196 33.96 -5.08 8.31
CA HIS A 196 33.77 -4.34 7.06
C HIS A 196 34.04 -5.25 5.85
N ASP A 197 33.13 -5.21 4.89
CA ASP A 197 33.28 -5.92 3.63
C ASP A 197 33.94 -4.99 2.59
N LEU A 198 35.14 -5.32 2.17
CA LEU A 198 35.94 -4.54 1.23
C LEU A 198 35.32 -4.39 -0.16
N ARG A 199 34.29 -5.17 -0.50
CA ARG A 199 33.49 -4.99 -1.73
C ARG A 199 32.78 -3.64 -1.76
N PHE A 200 32.51 -3.05 -0.59
CA PHE A 200 31.86 -1.74 -0.44
C PHE A 200 32.87 -0.57 -0.28
N GLY A 201 34.16 -0.78 -0.55
CA GLY A 201 35.19 0.24 -0.50
C GLY A 201 36.31 -0.07 0.50
N ALA A 202 37.37 0.74 0.47
CA ALA A 202 38.54 0.54 1.33
C ALA A 202 38.32 0.99 2.79
N LYS A 203 37.37 1.89 3.04
CA LYS A 203 37.07 2.45 4.38
C LYS A 203 35.59 2.30 4.68
N CYS A 204 35.30 1.81 5.88
CA CYS A 204 33.93 1.77 6.39
C CYS A 204 33.47 3.17 6.85
N HIS A 205 32.17 3.46 6.64
CA HIS A 205 31.55 4.72 7.04
C HIS A 205 30.04 4.51 7.26
N PRO A 206 29.30 5.43 7.90
CA PRO A 206 27.88 5.25 8.24
C PRO A 206 26.99 4.79 7.07
N ASN A 207 27.13 5.38 5.89
CA ASN A 207 26.39 4.99 4.68
C ASN A 207 27.06 3.84 3.89
N CYS A 208 27.80 2.96 4.56
CA CYS A 208 28.40 1.79 3.94
C CYS A 208 27.44 0.59 4.00
N ASP A 209 27.19 -0.06 2.85
CA ASP A 209 26.25 -1.17 2.74
C ASP A 209 26.79 -2.51 3.32
N CYS A 210 27.97 -2.50 3.95
CA CYS A 210 28.54 -3.70 4.57
C CYS A 210 27.75 -4.24 5.79
N GLY A 211 26.75 -3.47 6.30
CA GLY A 211 25.91 -3.87 7.42
C GLY A 211 26.48 -3.56 8.82
N ARG A 212 27.68 -2.95 8.90
CA ARG A 212 28.27 -2.52 10.16
C ARG A 212 27.53 -1.36 10.80
N TYR A 213 27.00 -0.45 10.01
CA TYR A 213 26.20 0.68 10.44
C TYR A 213 24.75 0.51 10.02
N MET A 214 23.85 0.93 10.88
CA MET A 214 22.40 0.96 10.61
C MET A 214 21.86 2.34 10.98
N GLU A 215 21.21 3.00 10.03
CA GLU A 215 20.45 4.22 10.27
C GLU A 215 19.28 3.90 11.20
N ILE A 216 19.22 4.56 12.36
CA ILE A 216 18.17 4.38 13.36
C ILE A 216 17.26 5.60 13.48
N ALA A 217 17.69 6.77 13.02
CA ALA A 217 16.95 8.01 13.14
C ALA A 217 17.32 8.99 12.02
N ASN A 218 16.33 9.72 11.53
CA ASN A 218 16.48 10.75 10.51
C ASN A 218 15.60 11.96 10.84
N SER A 219 16.22 13.14 11.04
CA SER A 219 15.51 14.41 11.22
C SER A 219 15.63 15.25 9.97
N VAL A 220 14.53 15.52 9.31
CA VAL A 220 14.45 16.38 8.13
C VAL A 220 14.12 17.81 8.55
N PHE A 221 14.94 18.75 8.10
CA PHE A 221 14.79 20.18 8.33
C PHE A 221 14.14 20.82 7.11
N MET A 222 12.81 20.80 7.03
CA MET A 222 12.08 21.39 5.91
C MET A 222 12.14 22.90 5.96
N GLN A 223 13.06 23.47 5.20
CA GLN A 223 13.32 24.91 5.20
C GLN A 223 13.38 25.53 3.81
N TYR A 224 13.30 24.75 2.73
CA TYR A 224 13.40 25.23 1.37
C TYR A 224 12.18 24.85 0.54
N LYS A 225 11.94 25.66 -0.50
CA LYS A 225 10.94 25.40 -1.54
C LYS A 225 11.56 25.70 -2.91
N LYS A 226 11.39 24.80 -3.88
CA LYS A 226 11.84 25.02 -5.25
C LYS A 226 10.94 26.05 -5.93
N VAL A 227 11.53 27.05 -6.57
CA VAL A 227 10.82 28.14 -7.26
C VAL A 227 10.94 28.02 -8.78
N GLU A 228 10.22 28.89 -9.52
CA GLU A 228 10.06 28.79 -10.98
C GLU A 228 11.37 28.83 -11.78
N ASP A 229 12.37 29.53 -11.31
CA ASP A 229 13.71 29.59 -11.93
C ASP A 229 14.61 28.39 -11.63
N GLY A 230 14.07 27.40 -10.88
CA GLY A 230 14.76 26.17 -10.47
C GLY A 230 15.63 26.35 -9.23
N SER A 231 15.76 27.54 -8.68
CA SER A 231 16.48 27.83 -7.43
C SER A 231 15.65 27.46 -6.20
N PHE A 232 16.26 27.52 -5.02
CA PHE A 232 15.62 27.23 -3.74
C PHE A 232 15.50 28.48 -2.89
N LYS A 233 14.28 28.74 -2.38
CA LYS A 233 14.04 29.84 -1.44
C LYS A 233 13.61 29.28 -0.09
N SER A 234 13.97 29.97 0.98
CA SER A 234 13.55 29.62 2.34
C SER A 234 12.02 29.64 2.46
N LEU A 235 11.49 28.66 3.19
CA LEU A 235 10.08 28.66 3.58
C LEU A 235 9.78 29.79 4.57
N PRO A 236 8.55 30.33 4.61
CA PRO A 236 8.15 31.34 5.60
C PRO A 236 8.22 30.82 7.04
N LYS A 237 8.07 29.51 7.20
CA LYS A 237 8.22 28.78 8.47
C LYS A 237 8.94 27.47 8.22
N ASN A 238 9.89 27.19 9.09
CA ASN A 238 10.62 25.94 9.07
C ASN A 238 9.81 24.86 9.78
N ASN A 239 9.83 23.64 9.25
CA ASN A 239 9.18 22.50 9.86
C ASN A 239 10.20 21.41 10.20
N ILE A 240 9.88 20.59 11.19
CA ILE A 240 10.60 19.34 11.48
C ILE A 240 9.73 18.17 11.02
N ASP A 241 10.36 17.22 10.34
CA ASP A 241 9.84 15.89 10.10
C ASP A 241 10.87 14.88 10.57
N PHE A 242 10.61 14.28 11.72
CA PHE A 242 11.46 13.21 12.26
C PHE A 242 10.86 11.85 11.93
N GLY A 243 11.72 10.92 11.51
CA GLY A 243 11.39 9.52 11.31
C GLY A 243 12.45 8.59 11.86
N GLY A 244 12.05 7.67 12.75
CA GLY A 244 12.90 6.60 13.26
C GLY A 244 12.22 5.24 13.13
N GLY A 245 12.87 4.26 12.46
CA GLY A 245 12.30 2.91 12.34
C GLY A 245 12.34 2.18 13.67
N LEU A 246 11.17 1.76 14.20
CA LEU A 246 11.08 0.99 15.45
C LEU A 246 11.93 -0.28 15.37
N GLU A 247 11.85 -1.00 14.25
CA GLU A 247 12.57 -2.25 14.01
C GLU A 247 14.09 -2.05 14.09
N ARG A 248 14.58 -0.94 13.54
CA ARG A 248 16.00 -0.58 13.55
C ARG A 248 16.45 -0.05 14.92
N MET A 249 15.62 0.72 15.60
CA MET A 249 15.90 1.14 16.99
C MET A 249 15.92 -0.06 17.94
N ALA A 250 14.99 -1.00 17.78
CA ALA A 250 15.01 -2.25 18.52
C ALA A 250 16.29 -3.02 18.28
N ALA A 251 16.74 -3.16 17.02
CA ALA A 251 18.01 -3.80 16.68
C ALA A 251 19.21 -3.14 17.39
N ALA A 252 19.23 -1.80 17.48
CA ALA A 252 20.26 -1.07 18.24
C ALA A 252 20.17 -1.33 19.75
N VAL A 253 18.98 -1.35 20.34
CA VAL A 253 18.74 -1.66 21.77
C VAL A 253 19.16 -3.09 22.11
N TYR A 254 18.93 -4.04 21.20
CA TYR A 254 19.34 -5.45 21.32
C TYR A 254 20.80 -5.71 20.94
N ASP A 255 21.49 -4.68 20.44
CA ASP A 255 22.86 -4.75 19.90
C ASP A 255 23.03 -5.88 18.86
N THR A 256 22.04 -6.03 17.98
CA THR A 256 22.00 -7.02 16.91
C THR A 256 21.89 -6.39 15.54
N PRO A 257 22.75 -6.74 14.56
CA PRO A 257 22.64 -6.24 13.19
C PRO A 257 21.50 -6.90 12.40
N ASP A 258 20.70 -7.75 13.04
CA ASP A 258 19.63 -8.53 12.43
C ASP A 258 18.30 -8.18 13.11
N VAL A 259 17.43 -7.41 12.42
CA VAL A 259 16.13 -7.00 12.94
C VAL A 259 15.23 -8.20 13.29
N PHE A 260 15.43 -9.34 12.63
CA PHE A 260 14.69 -10.58 12.90
C PHE A 260 15.11 -11.28 14.21
N ASN A 261 16.18 -10.83 14.86
CA ASN A 261 16.57 -11.25 16.21
C ASN A 261 16.03 -10.35 17.33
N THR A 262 15.17 -9.37 16.99
CA THR A 262 14.48 -8.53 17.97
C THR A 262 13.18 -9.18 18.45
N ASP A 263 12.59 -8.65 19.51
CA ASP A 263 11.29 -9.10 20.04
C ASP A 263 10.13 -8.93 19.03
N LEU A 264 10.29 -8.11 17.99
CA LEU A 264 9.31 -7.90 16.92
C LEU A 264 9.19 -9.09 15.95
N TYR A 265 10.23 -9.93 15.82
CA TYR A 265 10.28 -11.01 14.84
C TYR A 265 10.78 -12.35 15.42
N LEU A 266 11.62 -12.33 16.45
CA LEU A 266 12.22 -13.54 17.02
C LEU A 266 11.19 -14.60 17.44
N PRO A 267 10.03 -14.25 18.05
CA PRO A 267 9.02 -15.27 18.35
C PRO A 267 8.47 -15.95 17.09
N ILE A 268 8.25 -15.21 16.01
CA ILE A 268 7.80 -15.74 14.72
C ILE A 268 8.86 -16.68 14.14
N ILE A 269 10.14 -16.28 14.20
CA ILE A 269 11.27 -17.12 13.75
C ILE A 269 11.35 -18.41 14.56
N LYS A 270 11.20 -18.34 15.89
CA LYS A 270 11.20 -19.54 16.76
C LYS A 270 10.05 -20.48 16.43
N SER A 271 8.83 -19.93 16.23
CA SER A 271 7.69 -20.74 15.79
C SER A 271 7.96 -21.42 14.44
N LEU A 272 8.63 -20.73 13.51
CA LEU A 272 9.07 -21.33 12.25
C LEU A 272 10.08 -22.46 12.47
N GLU A 273 11.07 -22.29 13.34
CA GLU A 273 12.04 -23.34 13.69
C GLU A 273 11.34 -24.59 14.27
N GLU A 274 10.43 -24.38 15.21
CA GLU A 274 9.67 -25.47 15.86
C GLU A 274 8.77 -26.23 14.86
N LEU A 275 8.04 -25.51 14.01
CA LEU A 275 7.09 -26.09 13.07
C LEU A 275 7.76 -26.78 11.88
N THR A 276 8.95 -26.32 11.47
CA THR A 276 9.64 -26.88 10.30
C THR A 276 10.80 -27.79 10.64
N GLY A 277 11.29 -27.77 11.89
CA GLY A 277 12.52 -28.46 12.31
C GLY A 277 13.79 -27.90 11.69
N LYS A 278 13.73 -26.73 11.04
CA LYS A 278 14.87 -26.06 10.41
C LYS A 278 15.41 -24.97 11.31
N SER A 279 16.73 -24.76 11.33
CA SER A 279 17.35 -23.74 12.17
C SER A 279 17.57 -22.43 11.42
N TYR A 280 17.23 -21.32 12.04
CA TYR A 280 17.53 -19.96 11.56
C TYR A 280 19.03 -19.65 11.53
N LYS A 281 19.84 -20.39 12.32
CA LYS A 281 21.30 -20.25 12.31
C LYS A 281 21.92 -20.74 11.00
N ASP A 282 21.24 -21.67 10.30
CA ASP A 282 21.70 -22.14 8.98
C ASP A 282 21.47 -21.03 7.93
N PRO A 283 22.53 -20.54 7.24
CA PRO A 283 22.42 -19.50 6.22
C PRO A 283 21.41 -19.81 5.12
N LYS A 284 21.19 -21.07 4.79
CA LYS A 284 20.24 -21.52 3.75
C LYS A 284 18.78 -21.25 4.12
N ASN A 285 18.47 -21.25 5.42
CA ASN A 285 17.10 -21.05 5.91
C ASN A 285 16.79 -19.59 6.21
N LYS A 286 17.81 -18.76 6.48
CA LYS A 286 17.65 -17.37 6.93
C LYS A 286 16.78 -16.55 5.99
N ASN A 287 17.09 -16.54 4.70
CA ASN A 287 16.30 -15.77 3.71
C ASN A 287 14.83 -16.20 3.72
N HIS A 288 14.57 -17.52 3.69
CA HIS A 288 13.20 -18.05 3.68
C HIS A 288 12.42 -17.63 4.94
N MET A 289 13.02 -17.80 6.13
CA MET A 289 12.36 -17.47 7.38
C MET A 289 12.10 -15.97 7.54
N ARG A 290 13.04 -15.12 7.11
CA ARG A 290 12.87 -13.64 7.12
C ARG A 290 11.75 -13.21 6.20
N VAL A 291 11.72 -13.72 4.96
CA VAL A 291 10.64 -13.42 4.00
C VAL A 291 9.29 -13.88 4.54
N ILE A 292 9.20 -15.07 5.13
CA ILE A 292 7.94 -15.58 5.71
C ILE A 292 7.49 -14.67 6.86
N ALA A 293 8.36 -14.36 7.81
CA ALA A 293 8.04 -13.55 8.98
C ALA A 293 7.57 -12.13 8.59
N ASP A 294 8.31 -11.47 7.70
CA ASP A 294 7.98 -10.12 7.22
C ASP A 294 6.66 -10.10 6.42
N HIS A 295 6.56 -10.97 5.42
CA HIS A 295 5.42 -10.93 4.50
C HIS A 295 4.10 -11.36 5.15
N LEU A 296 4.14 -12.29 6.11
CA LEU A 296 2.96 -12.61 6.91
C LEU A 296 2.54 -11.41 7.77
N LYS A 297 3.49 -10.76 8.44
CA LYS A 297 3.22 -9.56 9.24
C LYS A 297 2.63 -8.43 8.38
N ALA A 298 3.26 -8.11 7.25
CA ALA A 298 2.75 -7.12 6.31
C ALA A 298 1.34 -7.47 5.79
N SER A 299 1.09 -8.75 5.49
CA SER A 299 -0.21 -9.21 5.02
C SER A 299 -1.29 -9.11 6.10
N VAL A 300 -0.96 -9.40 7.36
CA VAL A 300 -1.87 -9.21 8.51
C VAL A 300 -2.36 -7.77 8.58
N TYR A 301 -1.44 -6.81 8.55
CA TYR A 301 -1.80 -5.39 8.62
C TYR A 301 -2.60 -4.91 7.43
N LEU A 302 -2.25 -5.33 6.21
CA LEU A 302 -3.03 -4.99 5.02
C LEU A 302 -4.46 -5.52 5.07
N ILE A 303 -4.65 -6.75 5.56
CA ILE A 303 -5.98 -7.36 5.68
C ILE A 303 -6.82 -6.64 6.75
N ILE A 304 -6.22 -6.28 7.88
CA ILE A 304 -6.88 -5.50 8.94
C ILE A 304 -7.31 -4.11 8.41
N ASP A 305 -6.51 -3.50 7.54
CA ASP A 305 -6.86 -2.25 6.84
C ASP A 305 -7.78 -2.50 5.61
N ASN A 306 -8.49 -3.62 5.57
CA ASN A 306 -9.50 -3.99 4.56
C ASN A 306 -8.97 -4.19 3.14
N VAL A 307 -7.68 -4.46 2.95
CA VAL A 307 -7.15 -4.84 1.65
C VAL A 307 -7.45 -6.33 1.39
N THR A 308 -7.98 -6.63 0.20
CA THR A 308 -8.22 -8.01 -0.24
C THR A 308 -7.36 -8.38 -1.45
N PRO A 309 -6.87 -9.63 -1.56
CA PRO A 309 -6.04 -10.05 -2.69
C PRO A 309 -6.75 -9.84 -4.03
N SER A 310 -6.11 -9.11 -4.93
CA SER A 310 -6.66 -8.83 -6.27
C SER A 310 -5.56 -8.86 -7.35
N HIS A 311 -5.90 -8.48 -8.58
CA HIS A 311 -4.95 -8.38 -9.70
C HIS A 311 -4.50 -6.94 -9.97
N LYS A 312 -4.90 -5.98 -9.12
CA LYS A 312 -4.59 -4.56 -9.30
C LYS A 312 -4.20 -3.93 -7.96
N GLU A 313 -3.39 -2.87 -8.05
CA GLU A 313 -3.12 -1.92 -6.96
C GLU A 313 -2.78 -2.60 -5.61
N HIS A 314 -3.38 -2.15 -4.53
CA HIS A 314 -3.15 -2.63 -3.16
C HIS A 314 -3.32 -4.16 -3.04
N GLY A 315 -4.40 -4.67 -3.65
CA GLY A 315 -4.70 -6.11 -3.60
C GLY A 315 -3.69 -6.96 -4.39
N TYR A 316 -3.02 -6.40 -5.41
CA TYR A 316 -1.93 -7.07 -6.10
C TYR A 316 -0.71 -7.23 -5.20
N ILE A 317 -0.36 -6.18 -4.44
CA ILE A 317 0.74 -6.25 -3.48
C ILE A 317 0.46 -7.29 -2.40
N LEU A 318 -0.73 -7.26 -1.79
CA LEU A 318 -1.12 -8.28 -0.80
C LEU A 318 -1.05 -9.70 -1.38
N ARG A 319 -1.57 -9.91 -2.58
CA ARG A 319 -1.48 -11.21 -3.28
C ARG A 319 -0.03 -11.64 -3.49
N ARG A 320 0.85 -10.71 -3.91
CA ARG A 320 2.28 -10.96 -4.13
C ARG A 320 2.97 -11.39 -2.83
N LEU A 321 2.72 -10.70 -1.71
CA LEU A 321 3.28 -11.04 -0.39
C LEU A 321 2.84 -12.45 0.04
N ILE A 322 1.54 -12.75 -0.03
CA ILE A 322 1.00 -14.07 0.34
C ILE A 322 1.62 -15.19 -0.52
N ARG A 323 1.74 -14.97 -1.84
CA ARG A 323 2.30 -15.97 -2.76
C ARG A 323 3.79 -16.18 -2.55
N ARG A 324 4.56 -15.10 -2.34
CA ARG A 324 6.00 -15.20 -2.03
C ARG A 324 6.21 -15.95 -0.72
N CYS A 325 5.42 -15.65 0.29
CA CYS A 325 5.41 -16.41 1.54
C CYS A 325 5.12 -17.91 1.30
N ALA A 326 4.10 -18.25 0.53
CA ALA A 326 3.74 -19.64 0.22
C ALA A 326 4.87 -20.39 -0.50
N VAL A 327 5.57 -19.75 -1.45
CA VAL A 327 6.75 -20.33 -2.12
C VAL A 327 7.87 -20.60 -1.11
N LYS A 328 8.16 -19.66 -0.22
CA LYS A 328 9.23 -19.83 0.79
C LYS A 328 8.87 -20.90 1.83
N ILE A 329 7.61 -21.00 2.25
CA ILE A 329 7.14 -22.09 3.12
C ILE A 329 7.30 -23.43 2.40
N HIS A 330 6.88 -23.52 1.13
CA HIS A 330 7.03 -24.73 0.33
C HIS A 330 8.51 -25.17 0.22
N SER A 331 9.41 -24.23 -0.03
CA SER A 331 10.85 -24.51 -0.12
C SER A 331 11.44 -24.93 1.24
N LEU A 332 11.06 -24.24 2.32
CA LEU A 332 11.56 -24.52 3.66
C LEU A 332 11.05 -25.88 4.20
N ASN A 333 9.82 -26.27 3.82
CA ASN A 333 9.12 -27.45 4.33
C ASN A 333 9.08 -28.60 3.31
N GLU A 334 10.13 -28.74 2.50
CA GLU A 334 10.36 -29.87 1.58
C GLU A 334 9.19 -30.23 0.67
N GLY A 335 8.50 -29.21 0.18
CA GLY A 335 7.39 -29.38 -0.77
C GLY A 335 5.98 -29.41 -0.16
N SER A 336 5.85 -29.19 1.14
CA SER A 336 4.56 -29.16 1.83
C SER A 336 4.12 -27.74 2.18
N LEU A 337 2.87 -27.40 1.86
CA LEU A 337 2.18 -26.24 2.38
C LEU A 337 1.24 -26.67 3.51
N GLN A 338 1.74 -26.63 4.75
CA GLN A 338 0.93 -26.97 5.92
C GLN A 338 0.10 -25.76 6.34
N THR A 339 -1.22 -25.85 6.24
CA THR A 339 -2.15 -24.79 6.68
C THR A 339 -2.02 -24.49 8.18
N ASN A 340 -1.75 -25.52 9.01
CA ASN A 340 -1.54 -25.35 10.45
C ASN A 340 -0.36 -24.44 10.79
N LEU A 341 0.71 -24.44 9.97
CA LEU A 341 1.85 -23.57 10.14
C LEU A 341 1.43 -22.11 10.02
N ILE A 342 0.65 -21.78 8.99
CA ILE A 342 0.20 -20.40 8.73
C ILE A 342 -0.72 -19.91 9.84
N ASP A 343 -1.66 -20.74 10.28
CA ASP A 343 -2.58 -20.42 11.39
C ASP A 343 -1.82 -20.11 12.68
N THR A 344 -0.77 -20.90 12.98
CA THR A 344 0.05 -20.69 14.17
C THR A 344 0.84 -19.38 14.07
N LEU A 345 1.42 -19.10 12.91
CA LEU A 345 2.18 -17.85 12.70
C LEU A 345 1.29 -16.61 12.73
N ILE A 346 0.07 -16.67 12.19
CA ILE A 346 -0.91 -15.56 12.30
C ILE A 346 -1.23 -15.28 13.77
N LYS A 347 -1.47 -16.31 14.57
CA LYS A 347 -1.72 -16.14 16.02
C LYS A 347 -0.54 -15.49 16.72
N GLU A 348 0.66 -15.95 16.42
CA GLU A 348 1.89 -15.41 17.01
C GLU A 348 2.06 -13.93 16.65
N ILE A 349 1.88 -13.57 15.37
CA ILE A 349 1.93 -12.18 14.92
C ILE A 349 0.89 -11.33 15.66
N LEU A 350 -0.36 -11.77 15.71
CA LEU A 350 -1.42 -11.00 16.38
C LEU A 350 -1.17 -10.85 17.89
N ASN A 351 -0.62 -11.86 18.56
CA ASN A 351 -0.24 -11.76 19.98
C ASN A 351 0.85 -10.69 20.19
N LEU A 352 1.88 -10.67 19.36
CA LEU A 352 2.97 -9.68 19.44
C LEU A 352 2.47 -8.26 19.15
N GLU A 353 1.62 -8.14 18.16
CA GLU A 353 1.18 -6.84 17.66
C GLU A 353 0.12 -6.18 18.56
N GLU A 354 -0.71 -6.96 19.26
CA GLU A 354 -1.68 -6.46 20.24
C GLU A 354 -1.00 -5.70 21.42
N GLU A 355 0.26 -6.04 21.74
CA GLU A 355 1.02 -5.34 22.79
C GLU A 355 1.53 -3.95 22.37
N ILE A 356 1.58 -3.70 21.05
CA ILE A 356 2.19 -2.50 20.46
C ILE A 356 1.14 -1.58 19.83
N ASP A 357 0.11 -2.15 19.21
CA ASP A 357 -0.92 -1.43 18.45
C ASP A 357 -2.31 -1.72 19.04
N GLU A 358 -2.89 -0.73 19.71
CA GLU A 358 -4.21 -0.83 20.37
C GLU A 358 -5.37 -1.15 19.39
N LYS A 359 -5.15 -0.98 18.07
CA LYS A 359 -6.14 -1.35 17.05
C LYS A 359 -6.18 -2.86 16.78
N ILE A 360 -5.17 -3.59 17.22
CA ILE A 360 -5.10 -5.04 17.03
C ILE A 360 -5.86 -5.73 18.16
N ASP A 361 -6.92 -6.47 17.80
CA ASP A 361 -7.60 -7.43 18.66
C ASP A 361 -7.41 -8.82 18.04
N LYS A 362 -6.59 -9.64 18.68
CA LYS A 362 -6.24 -10.97 18.17
C LYS A 362 -7.45 -11.88 17.97
N ASN A 363 -8.51 -11.74 18.77
CA ASN A 363 -9.67 -12.63 18.71
C ASN A 363 -10.54 -12.32 17.48
N THR A 364 -10.79 -11.03 17.23
CA THR A 364 -11.58 -10.56 16.08
C THR A 364 -10.81 -10.68 14.77
N HIS A 365 -9.52 -10.28 14.77
CA HIS A 365 -8.73 -10.25 13.54
C HIS A 365 -8.23 -11.62 13.07
N PHE A 366 -8.06 -12.60 13.97
CA PHE A 366 -7.58 -13.93 13.58
C PHE A 366 -8.45 -14.59 12.51
N THR A 367 -9.77 -14.59 12.72
CA THR A 367 -10.70 -15.23 11.78
C THR A 367 -10.66 -14.56 10.41
N LEU A 368 -10.70 -13.22 10.38
CA LEU A 368 -10.63 -12.43 9.16
C LEU A 368 -9.32 -12.71 8.37
N VAL A 369 -8.18 -12.59 9.05
CA VAL A 369 -6.86 -12.77 8.42
C VAL A 369 -6.70 -14.20 7.92
N LYS A 370 -7.05 -15.18 8.73
CA LYS A 370 -7.01 -16.59 8.36
C LYS A 370 -7.86 -16.90 7.13
N GLU A 371 -9.11 -16.43 7.06
CA GLU A 371 -9.99 -16.67 5.91
C GLU A 371 -9.39 -16.11 4.62
N VAL A 372 -8.96 -14.83 4.63
CA VAL A 372 -8.41 -14.16 3.44
C VAL A 372 -7.12 -14.83 2.98
N MET A 373 -6.20 -15.13 3.90
CA MET A 373 -4.92 -15.75 3.55
C MET A 373 -5.11 -17.18 3.06
N SER A 374 -5.94 -17.98 3.75
CA SER A 374 -6.20 -19.37 3.37
C SER A 374 -6.85 -19.48 1.99
N GLU A 375 -7.77 -18.56 1.65
CA GLU A 375 -8.40 -18.55 0.32
C GLU A 375 -7.35 -18.33 -0.78
N GLU A 376 -6.47 -17.31 -0.66
CA GLU A 376 -5.46 -17.01 -1.68
C GLU A 376 -4.40 -18.12 -1.76
N ILE A 377 -3.96 -18.67 -0.61
CA ILE A 377 -2.98 -19.77 -0.57
C ILE A 377 -3.59 -21.03 -1.19
N ASN A 378 -4.83 -21.40 -0.86
CA ASN A 378 -5.50 -22.56 -1.46
C ASN A 378 -5.71 -22.40 -2.97
N ARG A 379 -5.95 -21.18 -3.44
CA ARG A 379 -6.04 -20.89 -4.86
C ARG A 379 -4.69 -21.04 -5.55
N PHE A 380 -3.63 -20.55 -4.95
CA PHE A 380 -2.28 -20.59 -5.50
C PHE A 380 -1.66 -22.00 -5.42
N SER A 381 -1.89 -22.74 -4.36
CA SER A 381 -1.36 -24.10 -4.15
C SER A 381 -1.71 -25.05 -5.29
N LYS A 382 -2.90 -24.88 -5.92
CA LYS A 382 -3.33 -25.68 -7.08
C LYS A 382 -2.41 -25.54 -8.28
N THR A 383 -1.76 -24.40 -8.44
CA THR A 383 -0.85 -24.10 -9.56
C THR A 383 0.63 -24.11 -9.15
N LEU A 384 0.93 -23.95 -7.84
CA LEU A 384 2.28 -23.80 -7.32
C LEU A 384 3.20 -24.97 -7.73
N VAL A 385 2.80 -26.20 -7.41
CA VAL A 385 3.65 -27.39 -7.66
C VAL A 385 3.88 -27.59 -9.17
N ARG A 386 2.85 -27.38 -9.99
CA ARG A 386 3.01 -27.47 -11.46
C ARG A 386 3.88 -26.34 -11.98
N GLY A 387 3.66 -25.12 -11.50
CA GLY A 387 4.44 -23.96 -11.90
C GLY A 387 5.92 -24.09 -11.52
N LEU A 388 6.25 -24.57 -10.31
CA LEU A 388 7.65 -24.84 -9.93
C LEU A 388 8.32 -25.86 -10.86
N LYS A 389 7.62 -26.95 -11.24
CA LYS A 389 8.14 -27.91 -12.22
C LYS A 389 8.39 -27.28 -13.60
N GLU A 390 7.48 -26.38 -14.03
CA GLU A 390 7.69 -25.66 -15.28
C GLU A 390 8.81 -24.63 -15.21
N VAL A 391 9.01 -23.96 -14.05
CA VAL A 391 10.18 -23.09 -13.80
C VAL A 391 11.47 -23.91 -13.92
N GLU A 392 11.54 -25.08 -13.27
CA GLU A 392 12.73 -25.95 -13.33
C GLU A 392 13.04 -26.42 -14.76
N LYS A 393 12.02 -26.80 -15.53
CA LYS A 393 12.21 -27.22 -16.93
C LYS A 393 12.69 -26.08 -17.84
N ASN A 394 12.28 -24.86 -17.54
CA ASN A 394 12.57 -23.69 -18.35
C ASN A 394 13.69 -22.80 -17.78
N LEU A 395 14.46 -23.27 -16.79
CA LEU A 395 15.50 -22.46 -16.15
C LEU A 395 16.50 -21.83 -17.12
N ASP A 396 16.87 -22.54 -18.18
CA ASP A 396 17.79 -22.05 -19.20
C ASP A 396 17.13 -21.10 -20.23
N ASN A 397 15.79 -21.05 -20.25
CA ASN A 397 15.00 -20.22 -21.15
C ASN A 397 13.93 -19.40 -20.40
N LEU A 398 14.21 -19.07 -19.13
CA LEU A 398 13.23 -18.46 -18.23
C LEU A 398 12.76 -17.08 -18.71
N GLU A 399 13.63 -16.34 -19.41
CA GLU A 399 13.27 -15.03 -19.99
C GLU A 399 12.07 -15.12 -20.95
N ASN A 400 12.00 -16.16 -21.77
CA ASN A 400 10.91 -16.37 -22.74
C ASN A 400 9.64 -16.93 -22.10
N SER A 401 9.76 -17.70 -21.02
CA SER A 401 8.64 -18.37 -20.34
C SER A 401 8.08 -17.59 -19.16
N ALA A 402 8.76 -16.54 -18.69
CA ALA A 402 8.40 -15.80 -17.48
C ALA A 402 6.98 -15.22 -17.52
N PHE A 403 6.55 -14.69 -18.67
CA PHE A 403 5.20 -14.14 -18.81
C PHE A 403 4.12 -15.24 -18.81
N GLU A 404 4.38 -16.38 -19.41
CA GLU A 404 3.47 -17.53 -19.37
C GLU A 404 3.34 -18.08 -17.95
N LEU A 405 4.45 -18.19 -17.22
CA LEU A 405 4.48 -18.61 -15.82
C LEU A 405 3.68 -17.63 -14.91
N TYR A 406 3.79 -16.34 -15.19
CA TYR A 406 2.98 -15.32 -14.51
C TYR A 406 1.49 -15.46 -14.84
N GLN A 407 1.14 -15.58 -16.12
CA GLN A 407 -0.25 -15.59 -16.57
C GLN A 407 -0.97 -16.91 -16.22
N SER A 408 -0.33 -18.06 -16.44
CA SER A 408 -0.96 -19.38 -16.34
C SER A 408 -0.87 -20.00 -14.94
N TYR A 409 0.25 -19.75 -14.23
CA TYR A 409 0.49 -20.33 -12.90
C TYR A 409 0.46 -19.30 -11.78
N GLY A 410 0.41 -18.01 -12.12
CA GLY A 410 0.32 -16.94 -11.15
C GLY A 410 1.62 -16.65 -10.38
N PHE A 411 2.78 -16.98 -10.97
CA PHE A 411 4.07 -16.63 -10.38
C PHE A 411 4.38 -15.16 -10.62
N PRO A 412 4.51 -14.32 -9.58
CA PRO A 412 5.06 -12.98 -9.73
C PRO A 412 6.47 -13.02 -10.34
N LEU A 413 6.79 -12.03 -11.18
CA LEU A 413 8.09 -11.94 -11.85
C LEU A 413 9.27 -12.00 -10.86
N GLU A 414 9.11 -11.35 -9.73
CA GLU A 414 10.11 -11.24 -8.69
C GLU A 414 10.43 -12.61 -8.07
N ILE A 415 9.44 -13.47 -7.90
CA ILE A 415 9.66 -14.85 -7.46
C ILE A 415 10.45 -15.64 -8.51
N LEU A 416 10.16 -15.43 -9.79
CA LEU A 416 10.91 -16.06 -10.86
C LEU A 416 12.37 -15.59 -10.89
N LYS A 417 12.62 -14.28 -10.69
CA LYS A 417 13.97 -13.72 -10.55
C LYS A 417 14.72 -14.33 -9.36
N GLU A 418 14.04 -14.46 -8.23
CA GLU A 418 14.61 -15.03 -7.01
C GLU A 418 15.01 -16.51 -7.20
N ILE A 419 14.10 -17.32 -7.78
CA ILE A 419 14.39 -18.73 -8.09
C ILE A 419 15.55 -18.83 -9.09
N ALA A 420 15.60 -17.96 -10.11
CA ALA A 420 16.71 -17.92 -11.06
C ALA A 420 18.03 -17.62 -10.35
N THR A 421 18.07 -16.61 -9.48
CA THR A 421 19.26 -16.23 -8.72
C THR A 421 19.73 -17.35 -7.79
N GLU A 422 18.82 -18.03 -7.08
CA GLU A 422 19.13 -19.19 -6.24
C GLU A 422 19.77 -20.34 -7.04
N LYS A 423 19.47 -20.44 -8.32
CA LYS A 423 20.04 -21.42 -9.26
C LYS A 423 21.25 -20.89 -10.05
N GLY A 424 21.80 -19.72 -9.65
CA GLY A 424 22.96 -19.11 -10.31
C GLY A 424 22.69 -18.53 -11.70
N LYS A 425 21.42 -18.25 -12.01
CA LYS A 425 20.96 -17.64 -13.27
C LYS A 425 20.52 -16.19 -13.04
N THR A 426 20.52 -15.40 -14.10
CA THR A 426 19.93 -14.05 -14.11
C THR A 426 18.72 -14.05 -15.04
N LEU A 427 17.65 -13.36 -14.65
CA LEU A 427 16.47 -13.17 -15.47
C LEU A 427 16.42 -11.70 -15.92
N ASN A 428 16.54 -11.47 -17.24
CA ASN A 428 16.27 -10.17 -17.83
C ASN A 428 14.75 -9.98 -17.98
N ASP A 429 14.23 -8.93 -17.38
CA ASP A 429 12.78 -8.68 -17.32
C ASP A 429 12.20 -7.92 -18.51
N LYS A 430 13.04 -7.46 -19.43
CA LYS A 430 12.63 -6.64 -20.57
C LYS A 430 11.53 -7.33 -21.40
N LEU A 431 11.77 -8.59 -21.77
CA LEU A 431 10.81 -9.37 -22.58
C LEU A 431 9.48 -9.61 -21.83
N PHE A 432 9.56 -9.83 -20.52
CA PHE A 432 8.37 -9.95 -19.68
C PHE A 432 7.51 -8.68 -19.72
N TYR A 433 8.11 -7.50 -19.53
CA TYR A 433 7.37 -6.24 -19.59
C TYR A 433 6.85 -5.92 -21.00
N GLU A 434 7.58 -6.28 -22.05
CA GLU A 434 7.08 -6.17 -23.43
C GLU A 434 5.84 -7.05 -23.66
N GLN A 435 5.87 -8.31 -23.20
CA GLN A 435 4.74 -9.23 -23.29
C GLN A 435 3.56 -8.79 -22.42
N LEU A 436 3.83 -8.32 -21.20
CA LEU A 436 2.82 -7.76 -20.30
C LEU A 436 2.15 -6.53 -20.91
N GLN A 437 2.92 -5.64 -21.55
CA GLN A 437 2.39 -4.46 -22.23
C GLN A 437 1.56 -4.87 -23.45
N LYS A 438 2.03 -5.77 -24.28
CA LYS A 438 1.25 -6.34 -25.41
C LYS A 438 -0.06 -6.97 -24.94
N HIS A 439 -0.02 -7.71 -23.83
CA HIS A 439 -1.22 -8.29 -23.24
C HIS A 439 -2.18 -7.22 -22.70
N LYS A 440 -1.65 -6.17 -22.04
CA LYS A 440 -2.44 -5.01 -21.62
C LYS A 440 -3.04 -4.26 -22.80
N ASP A 441 -2.28 -4.08 -23.88
CA ASP A 441 -2.72 -3.38 -25.08
C ASP A 441 -3.73 -4.22 -25.87
N SER A 442 -3.53 -5.53 -25.95
CA SER A 442 -4.53 -6.48 -26.49
C SER A 442 -5.80 -6.51 -25.63
N SER A 443 -5.66 -6.46 -24.30
CA SER A 443 -6.78 -6.33 -23.39
C SER A 443 -7.42 -4.93 -23.44
N ARG A 444 -6.62 -3.88 -23.68
CA ARG A 444 -7.09 -2.51 -23.93
C ARG A 444 -7.67 -2.34 -25.33
N SER A 445 -7.11 -2.95 -26.37
CA SER A 445 -7.67 -2.92 -27.71
C SER A 445 -8.92 -3.82 -27.81
N ALA A 446 -8.97 -4.93 -27.12
CA ALA A 446 -10.22 -5.66 -26.84
C ALA A 446 -11.19 -4.84 -25.95
N SER A 447 -10.71 -3.82 -25.24
CA SER A 447 -11.50 -2.85 -24.48
C SER A 447 -11.45 -1.41 -25.02
N ALA A 448 -10.66 -1.09 -26.04
CA ALA A 448 -10.53 0.25 -26.62
C ALA A 448 -11.74 0.67 -27.48
N GLY A 449 -12.71 -0.26 -27.67
CA GLY A 449 -14.08 0.07 -28.03
C GLY A 449 -15.02 0.27 -26.83
N LYS A 450 -14.50 0.19 -25.57
CA LYS A 450 -15.33 0.31 -24.36
C LYS A 450 -15.25 1.73 -23.84
N PHE A 451 -16.29 2.51 -24.15
CA PHE A 451 -16.52 3.81 -23.52
C PHE A 451 -16.67 3.68 -21.98
N ARG A 452 -16.40 4.78 -21.27
CA ARG A 452 -16.82 4.94 -19.86
C ARG A 452 -18.30 4.58 -19.75
N GLY A 453 -18.62 3.50 -19.04
CA GLY A 453 -19.99 2.97 -18.93
C GLY A 453 -20.16 1.54 -19.46
N GLY A 454 -19.09 0.89 -19.96
CA GLY A 454 -19.12 -0.53 -20.35
C GLY A 454 -19.66 -0.83 -21.74
N LEU A 455 -19.87 0.19 -22.61
CA LEU A 455 -20.32 0.01 -23.98
C LEU A 455 -19.18 -0.45 -24.89
N ALA A 456 -19.47 -1.38 -25.81
CA ALA A 456 -18.51 -1.86 -26.81
C ALA A 456 -18.37 -0.88 -28.00
N ASP A 457 -19.45 -0.20 -28.37
CA ASP A 457 -19.56 0.74 -29.49
C ASP A 457 -20.73 1.74 -29.29
N HIS A 458 -21.07 2.53 -30.30
CA HIS A 458 -22.20 3.47 -30.32
C HIS A 458 -23.38 3.00 -31.18
N GLN A 459 -23.49 1.72 -31.45
CA GLN A 459 -24.63 1.22 -32.21
C GLN A 459 -25.92 1.33 -31.38
N GLU A 460 -27.05 1.46 -32.08
CA GLU A 460 -28.36 1.64 -31.45
C GLU A 460 -28.68 0.58 -30.38
N LYS A 461 -28.41 -0.70 -30.67
CA LYS A 461 -28.59 -1.81 -29.72
C LYS A 461 -27.71 -1.70 -28.48
N THR A 462 -26.51 -1.19 -28.62
CA THR A 462 -25.59 -0.99 -27.48
C THR A 462 -26.07 0.16 -26.60
N ILE A 463 -26.61 1.23 -27.18
CA ILE A 463 -27.24 2.35 -26.47
C ILE A 463 -28.50 1.88 -25.74
N MET A 464 -29.34 1.06 -26.40
CA MET A 464 -30.50 0.43 -25.77
C MET A 464 -30.07 -0.42 -24.58
N GLY A 465 -29.04 -1.27 -24.75
CA GLY A 465 -28.46 -2.08 -23.69
C GLY A 465 -27.95 -1.27 -22.49
N HIS A 466 -27.38 -0.08 -22.75
CA HIS A 466 -26.92 0.81 -21.69
C HIS A 466 -28.08 1.37 -20.85
N THR A 467 -29.14 1.79 -21.49
CA THR A 467 -30.34 2.23 -20.75
C THR A 467 -30.98 1.08 -19.99
N ALA A 468 -31.05 -0.11 -20.57
CA ALA A 468 -31.55 -1.29 -19.90
C ALA A 468 -30.69 -1.70 -18.68
N THR A 469 -29.39 -1.41 -18.70
CA THR A 469 -28.49 -1.65 -17.56
C THR A 469 -28.89 -0.79 -16.34
N HIS A 470 -29.28 0.47 -16.52
CA HIS A 470 -29.76 1.33 -15.44
C HIS A 470 -31.11 0.83 -14.88
N LEU A 471 -32.04 0.40 -15.76
CA LEU A 471 -33.29 -0.20 -15.30
C LEU A 471 -33.03 -1.51 -14.53
N LEU A 472 -32.13 -2.35 -15.02
CA LEU A 472 -31.72 -3.60 -14.37
C LEU A 472 -31.10 -3.35 -13.00
N HIS A 473 -30.20 -2.37 -12.90
CA HIS A 473 -29.54 -2.02 -11.65
C HIS A 473 -30.55 -1.61 -10.58
N GLN A 474 -31.47 -0.72 -10.91
CA GLN A 474 -32.53 -0.31 -9.98
C GLN A 474 -33.47 -1.48 -9.65
N ALA A 475 -33.88 -2.29 -10.63
CA ALA A 475 -34.75 -3.45 -10.40
C ALA A 475 -34.10 -4.51 -9.48
N ILE A 476 -32.80 -4.73 -9.60
CA ILE A 476 -32.03 -5.60 -8.69
C ILE A 476 -32.09 -5.04 -7.26
N ARG A 477 -31.88 -3.74 -7.08
CA ARG A 477 -31.97 -3.08 -5.77
C ARG A 477 -33.36 -3.14 -5.17
N ASP A 478 -34.39 -2.97 -5.98
CA ASP A 478 -35.80 -3.09 -5.55
C ASP A 478 -36.15 -4.49 -5.05
N VAL A 479 -35.48 -5.53 -5.58
CA VAL A 479 -35.77 -6.95 -5.22
C VAL A 479 -34.85 -7.47 -4.12
N LEU A 480 -33.56 -7.09 -4.14
CA LEU A 480 -32.54 -7.65 -3.26
C LEU A 480 -32.11 -6.68 -2.14
N GLY A 481 -32.38 -5.39 -2.27
CA GLY A 481 -32.04 -4.36 -1.29
C GLY A 481 -31.01 -3.36 -1.76
N ASP A 482 -30.99 -2.19 -1.10
CA ASP A 482 -30.16 -1.03 -1.46
C ASP A 482 -28.65 -1.25 -1.29
N HIS A 483 -28.22 -2.32 -0.63
CA HIS A 483 -26.81 -2.70 -0.47
C HIS A 483 -26.20 -3.28 -1.74
N VAL A 484 -27.03 -3.57 -2.75
CA VAL A 484 -26.54 -4.12 -4.03
C VAL A 484 -26.03 -2.99 -4.93
N HIS A 485 -24.81 -3.16 -5.43
CA HIS A 485 -24.14 -2.21 -6.32
C HIS A 485 -23.52 -2.91 -7.51
N GLN A 486 -23.52 -2.22 -8.66
CA GLN A 486 -22.80 -2.67 -9.84
C GLN A 486 -21.29 -2.71 -9.58
N THR A 487 -20.66 -3.85 -9.87
CA THR A 487 -19.19 -4.04 -9.80
C THR A 487 -18.53 -4.09 -11.18
N GLY A 488 -19.33 -4.21 -12.24
CA GLY A 488 -18.86 -4.18 -13.62
C GLY A 488 -19.98 -4.38 -14.62
N SER A 489 -19.77 -3.92 -15.86
CA SER A 489 -20.67 -4.17 -16.98
C SER A 489 -19.91 -4.32 -18.29
N ASN A 490 -20.50 -5.01 -19.26
CA ASN A 490 -20.06 -5.05 -20.63
C ASN A 490 -21.27 -5.19 -21.55
N ILE A 491 -21.48 -4.20 -22.41
CA ILE A 491 -22.66 -4.08 -23.26
C ILE A 491 -22.21 -4.14 -24.73
N THR A 492 -22.76 -5.07 -25.47
CA THR A 492 -22.54 -5.28 -26.90
C THR A 492 -23.89 -5.28 -27.61
N THR A 493 -23.88 -5.34 -28.93
CA THR A 493 -25.11 -5.51 -29.74
C THR A 493 -25.87 -6.80 -29.43
N ASP A 494 -25.18 -7.83 -28.93
CA ASP A 494 -25.73 -9.17 -28.74
C ASP A 494 -26.18 -9.45 -27.30
N ARG A 495 -25.56 -8.73 -26.32
CA ARG A 495 -25.82 -9.01 -24.90
C ARG A 495 -25.43 -7.86 -23.98
N ILE A 496 -26.06 -7.85 -22.81
CA ILE A 496 -25.66 -7.12 -21.64
C ILE A 496 -25.03 -8.12 -20.67
N ARG A 497 -23.84 -7.82 -20.14
CA ARG A 497 -23.26 -8.47 -18.99
C ARG A 497 -23.29 -7.46 -17.83
N PHE A 498 -23.88 -7.86 -16.70
CA PHE A 498 -24.00 -7.05 -15.49
C PHE A 498 -23.45 -7.80 -14.30
N ASP A 499 -22.41 -7.26 -13.66
CA ASP A 499 -21.75 -7.82 -12.49
C ASP A 499 -22.12 -6.97 -11.26
N PHE A 500 -22.47 -7.62 -10.14
CA PHE A 500 -22.90 -6.94 -8.90
C PHE A 500 -22.52 -7.76 -7.65
N ASN A 501 -22.47 -7.05 -6.52
CA ASN A 501 -22.21 -7.67 -5.22
C ASN A 501 -23.50 -8.34 -4.68
N TYR A 502 -23.44 -9.63 -4.45
CA TYR A 502 -24.51 -10.38 -3.76
C TYR A 502 -23.97 -11.74 -3.32
N ASP A 503 -24.38 -12.20 -2.11
CA ASP A 503 -23.80 -13.40 -1.49
C ASP A 503 -24.39 -14.70 -2.02
N GLU A 504 -25.67 -14.71 -2.33
CA GLU A 504 -26.40 -15.90 -2.73
C GLU A 504 -26.67 -15.96 -4.23
N LYS A 505 -26.94 -17.16 -4.75
CA LYS A 505 -27.46 -17.32 -6.10
C LYS A 505 -28.92 -16.83 -6.13
N LEU A 506 -29.27 -16.00 -7.13
CA LEU A 506 -30.67 -15.57 -7.28
C LEU A 506 -31.58 -16.77 -7.56
N THR A 507 -32.74 -16.77 -6.91
CA THR A 507 -33.80 -17.74 -7.21
C THR A 507 -34.49 -17.37 -8.52
N ASP A 508 -35.15 -18.36 -9.13
CA ASP A 508 -35.92 -18.13 -10.35
C ASP A 508 -37.05 -17.11 -10.13
N GLU A 509 -37.63 -17.07 -8.93
CA GLU A 509 -38.63 -16.09 -8.54
C GLU A 509 -38.06 -14.65 -8.52
N GLN A 510 -36.87 -14.48 -7.96
CA GLN A 510 -36.17 -13.19 -7.95
C GLN A 510 -35.82 -12.73 -9.37
N ILE A 511 -35.31 -13.65 -10.21
CA ILE A 511 -35.00 -13.36 -11.62
C ILE A 511 -36.25 -12.92 -12.36
N ASN A 512 -37.34 -13.66 -12.24
CA ASN A 512 -38.61 -13.33 -12.89
C ASN A 512 -39.18 -11.98 -12.39
N LYS A 513 -39.03 -11.66 -11.11
CA LYS A 513 -39.47 -10.38 -10.54
C LYS A 513 -38.65 -9.22 -11.08
N ILE A 514 -37.33 -9.37 -11.18
CA ILE A 514 -36.43 -8.35 -11.76
C ILE A 514 -36.79 -8.11 -13.23
N GLU A 515 -36.91 -9.20 -14.02
CA GLU A 515 -37.26 -9.13 -15.43
C GLU A 515 -38.62 -8.43 -15.66
N LYS A 516 -39.61 -8.79 -14.84
CA LYS A 516 -40.94 -8.16 -14.86
C LYS A 516 -40.86 -6.66 -14.56
N LEU A 517 -40.14 -6.26 -13.52
CA LEU A 517 -39.96 -4.83 -13.16
C LEU A 517 -39.34 -4.04 -14.31
N VAL A 518 -38.27 -4.55 -14.94
CA VAL A 518 -37.63 -3.88 -16.07
C VAL A 518 -38.62 -3.71 -17.23
N ASN A 519 -39.32 -4.78 -17.62
CA ASN A 519 -40.31 -4.72 -18.72
C ASN A 519 -41.48 -3.80 -18.41
N GLU A 520 -41.96 -3.72 -17.17
CA GLU A 520 -42.97 -2.74 -16.75
C GLU A 520 -42.53 -1.29 -16.98
N LYS A 521 -41.24 -0.99 -16.71
CA LYS A 521 -40.67 0.35 -16.95
C LYS A 521 -40.48 0.63 -18.43
N ILE A 522 -40.17 -0.37 -19.23
CA ILE A 522 -40.13 -0.28 -20.70
C ILE A 522 -41.54 0.06 -21.22
N THR A 523 -42.54 -0.68 -20.81
CA THR A 523 -43.94 -0.48 -21.25
C THR A 523 -44.52 0.87 -20.81
N LYS A 524 -44.07 1.42 -19.68
CA LYS A 524 -44.47 2.75 -19.19
C LYS A 524 -43.94 3.91 -20.01
N ASN A 525 -43.06 3.66 -20.95
CA ASN A 525 -42.44 4.64 -21.83
C ASN A 525 -41.90 5.88 -21.07
N LEU A 526 -40.98 5.62 -20.12
CA LEU A 526 -40.41 6.65 -19.26
C LEU A 526 -39.41 7.51 -20.02
N PRO A 527 -39.42 8.86 -19.87
CA PRO A 527 -38.42 9.72 -20.47
C PRO A 527 -37.03 9.48 -19.84
N VAL A 528 -36.00 9.55 -20.69
CA VAL A 528 -34.59 9.41 -20.27
C VAL A 528 -33.84 10.68 -20.64
N HIS A 529 -33.33 11.38 -19.64
CA HIS A 529 -32.63 12.66 -19.83
C HIS A 529 -31.50 12.80 -18.83
N TYR A 530 -30.65 13.79 -19.00
CA TYR A 530 -29.60 14.09 -18.05
C TYR A 530 -29.59 15.56 -17.64
N GLU A 531 -29.04 15.81 -16.45
CA GLU A 531 -28.68 17.13 -15.97
C GLU A 531 -27.26 17.16 -15.44
N ILE A 532 -26.62 18.32 -15.49
CA ILE A 532 -25.32 18.54 -14.83
C ILE A 532 -25.63 19.32 -13.54
N ILE A 533 -25.52 18.64 -12.42
CA ILE A 533 -25.84 19.18 -11.10
C ILE A 533 -24.67 19.02 -10.12
N PRO A 534 -24.64 19.82 -9.04
CA PRO A 534 -23.63 19.65 -7.99
C PRO A 534 -23.63 18.21 -7.47
N THR A 535 -22.46 17.59 -7.41
CA THR A 535 -22.28 16.20 -6.98
C THR A 535 -22.89 15.92 -5.60
N LYS A 536 -22.78 16.88 -4.68
CA LYS A 536 -23.42 16.81 -3.36
C LYS A 536 -24.95 16.74 -3.45
N LYS A 537 -25.55 17.51 -4.38
CA LYS A 537 -27.01 17.48 -4.63
C LYS A 537 -27.42 16.11 -5.20
N ALA A 538 -26.65 15.58 -6.17
CA ALA A 538 -26.91 14.27 -6.75
C ALA A 538 -26.88 13.14 -5.69
N LYS A 539 -25.88 13.14 -4.82
CA LYS A 539 -25.78 12.18 -3.69
C LYS A 539 -26.98 12.29 -2.74
N ASN A 540 -27.42 13.50 -2.41
CA ASN A 540 -28.59 13.73 -1.56
C ASN A 540 -29.92 13.27 -2.22
N LEU A 541 -29.98 13.21 -3.55
CA LEU A 541 -31.10 12.64 -4.31
C LEU A 541 -31.04 11.09 -4.37
N GLY A 542 -30.00 10.46 -3.83
CA GLY A 542 -29.82 9.02 -3.89
C GLY A 542 -29.25 8.52 -5.21
N ALA A 543 -28.58 9.39 -6.00
CA ALA A 543 -27.97 8.99 -7.26
C ALA A 543 -26.96 7.87 -7.05
N ILE A 544 -27.11 6.78 -7.80
CA ILE A 544 -26.25 5.63 -7.76
C ILE A 544 -24.98 5.93 -8.55
N GLY A 545 -23.81 5.68 -7.95
CA GLY A 545 -22.49 5.83 -8.59
C GLY A 545 -21.72 4.53 -8.59
N LEU A 546 -20.71 4.41 -9.44
CA LEU A 546 -19.74 3.31 -9.38
C LEU A 546 -18.89 3.47 -8.12
N PHE A 547 -18.72 2.40 -7.37
CA PHE A 547 -18.15 2.34 -6.00
C PHE A 547 -16.74 2.93 -5.83
N MET A 548 -16.02 3.26 -6.93
CA MET A 548 -14.62 3.68 -6.93
C MET A 548 -14.36 4.95 -7.75
N GLU A 549 -15.39 5.69 -8.19
CA GLU A 549 -15.17 6.92 -8.97
C GLU A 549 -15.20 8.17 -8.08
N THR A 550 -14.15 8.98 -8.18
CA THR A 550 -14.12 10.36 -7.67
C THR A 550 -14.83 11.26 -8.66
N TYR A 551 -15.97 11.78 -8.25
CA TYR A 551 -16.75 12.73 -9.04
C TYR A 551 -16.31 14.16 -8.69
N GLY A 552 -16.13 15.02 -9.71
CA GLY A 552 -15.85 16.45 -9.51
C GLY A 552 -17.01 17.20 -8.83
N ASP A 553 -16.87 18.53 -8.65
CA ASP A 553 -17.89 19.37 -7.99
C ASP A 553 -19.23 19.35 -8.71
N MET A 554 -19.22 19.21 -10.05
CA MET A 554 -20.38 19.06 -10.91
C MET A 554 -20.35 17.71 -11.61
N SER A 555 -21.47 17.01 -11.65
CA SER A 555 -21.57 15.68 -12.27
C SER A 555 -22.76 15.58 -13.21
N LYS A 556 -22.57 14.81 -14.29
CA LYS A 556 -23.64 14.46 -15.23
C LYS A 556 -24.44 13.30 -14.66
N ILE A 557 -25.72 13.53 -14.41
CA ILE A 557 -26.63 12.57 -13.81
C ILE A 557 -27.72 12.24 -14.82
N TYR A 558 -27.94 10.94 -15.08
CA TYR A 558 -29.05 10.46 -15.88
C TYR A 558 -30.24 10.10 -15.00
N PHE A 559 -31.41 10.48 -15.48
CA PHE A 559 -32.71 10.22 -14.88
C PHE A 559 -33.55 9.38 -15.84
N ILE A 560 -34.15 8.31 -15.34
CA ILE A 560 -35.18 7.55 -16.08
C ILE A 560 -36.51 7.74 -15.34
N GLY A 561 -37.37 8.56 -15.89
CA GLY A 561 -38.64 8.96 -15.32
C GLY A 561 -38.91 10.46 -15.46
N ASP A 562 -40.14 10.87 -15.18
CA ASP A 562 -40.54 12.27 -15.26
C ASP A 562 -40.08 13.03 -14.00
N THR A 563 -39.15 13.96 -14.19
CA THR A 563 -38.59 14.80 -13.11
C THR A 563 -39.17 16.23 -13.12
N SER A 564 -40.17 16.52 -13.97
CA SER A 564 -40.77 17.87 -14.11
C SER A 564 -41.34 18.42 -12.79
N VAL A 565 -41.84 17.55 -11.91
CA VAL A 565 -42.39 17.91 -10.61
C VAL A 565 -41.38 17.67 -9.48
N SER A 566 -40.66 16.55 -9.52
CA SER A 566 -39.69 16.18 -8.52
C SER A 566 -38.68 15.16 -9.05
N TYR A 567 -37.42 15.32 -8.71
CA TYR A 567 -36.39 14.32 -9.00
C TYR A 567 -36.68 12.93 -8.39
N LYS A 568 -37.44 12.89 -7.30
CA LYS A 568 -37.88 11.64 -6.64
C LYS A 568 -38.86 10.80 -7.48
N ASN A 569 -39.40 11.36 -8.55
CA ASN A 569 -40.29 10.64 -9.48
C ASN A 569 -39.49 9.79 -10.49
N ALA A 570 -38.18 10.00 -10.63
CA ALA A 570 -37.34 9.15 -11.45
C ALA A 570 -37.25 7.76 -10.85
N TYR A 571 -37.36 6.74 -11.70
CA TYR A 571 -37.19 5.35 -11.32
C TYR A 571 -35.71 5.00 -11.10
N SER A 572 -34.80 5.51 -11.95
CA SER A 572 -33.36 5.39 -11.79
C SER A 572 -32.71 6.76 -11.84
N ILE A 573 -31.73 6.99 -10.96
CA ILE A 573 -30.91 8.20 -10.90
C ILE A 573 -29.46 7.71 -10.79
N GLU A 574 -28.64 7.94 -11.84
CA GLU A 574 -27.27 7.40 -11.86
C GLU A 574 -26.23 8.40 -12.36
N PHE A 575 -25.04 8.35 -11.77
CA PHE A 575 -23.84 9.00 -12.29
C PHE A 575 -23.42 8.28 -13.57
N CYS A 576 -23.61 8.89 -14.74
CA CYS A 576 -23.31 8.25 -16.00
C CYS A 576 -22.86 9.24 -17.07
N GLY A 577 -21.84 8.85 -17.87
CA GLY A 577 -21.36 9.63 -19.03
C GLY A 577 -22.15 9.37 -20.30
N GLY A 578 -22.94 8.30 -20.36
CA GLY A 578 -23.77 7.75 -21.36
C GLY A 578 -23.58 7.83 -22.71
N PRO A 579 -23.96 7.36 -23.87
CA PRO A 579 -25.30 7.74 -24.38
C PRO A 579 -26.43 6.81 -23.91
N HIS A 580 -27.65 7.31 -23.98
CA HIS A 580 -28.88 6.60 -23.67
C HIS A 580 -29.95 6.87 -24.72
N VAL A 581 -30.97 6.01 -24.80
CA VAL A 581 -32.18 6.28 -25.59
C VAL A 581 -32.99 7.43 -24.98
N GLN A 582 -33.87 8.04 -25.76
CA GLN A 582 -34.70 9.13 -25.28
C GLN A 582 -35.86 8.66 -24.38
N ASN A 583 -36.39 7.49 -24.66
CA ASN A 583 -37.51 6.88 -23.94
C ASN A 583 -37.30 5.37 -23.76
N THR A 584 -37.87 4.81 -22.70
CA THR A 584 -37.66 3.38 -22.39
C THR A 584 -38.37 2.41 -23.30
N ASP A 585 -39.43 2.82 -24.02
CA ASP A 585 -40.16 1.98 -24.99
C ASP A 585 -39.29 1.57 -26.20
N ILE A 586 -38.24 2.36 -26.52
CA ILE A 586 -37.27 2.04 -27.57
C ILE A 586 -36.54 0.70 -27.27
N LEU A 587 -36.45 0.28 -26.02
CA LEU A 587 -35.87 -1.00 -25.60
C LEU A 587 -36.72 -2.21 -26.04
N LYS A 588 -38.00 -2.05 -26.32
CA LYS A 588 -39.00 -3.05 -26.73
C LYS A 588 -39.22 -4.13 -25.70
N SER A 589 -38.18 -4.93 -25.38
CA SER A 589 -38.23 -6.00 -24.41
C SER A 589 -36.90 -6.18 -23.72
N PHE A 590 -36.91 -6.82 -22.53
CA PHE A 590 -35.72 -7.18 -21.77
C PHE A 590 -35.87 -8.61 -21.25
N LYS A 591 -34.79 -9.41 -21.37
CA LYS A 591 -34.80 -10.81 -20.88
C LYS A 591 -33.46 -11.17 -20.25
N ILE A 592 -33.50 -11.77 -19.07
CA ILE A 592 -32.33 -12.36 -18.40
C ILE A 592 -32.11 -13.78 -18.95
N MET A 593 -30.95 -14.04 -19.52
CA MET A 593 -30.61 -15.28 -20.20
C MET A 593 -29.89 -16.27 -19.29
N LYS A 594 -29.04 -15.78 -18.38
CA LYS A 594 -28.15 -16.63 -17.58
C LYS A 594 -27.66 -15.87 -16.36
N GLN A 595 -27.42 -16.59 -15.26
CA GLN A 595 -26.64 -16.10 -14.14
C GLN A 595 -25.38 -16.95 -13.92
N GLU A 596 -24.30 -16.32 -13.45
CA GLU A 596 -23.04 -16.96 -13.09
C GLU A 596 -22.56 -16.49 -11.71
N ASN A 597 -21.89 -17.37 -10.98
CA ASN A 597 -21.22 -17.03 -9.73
C ASN A 597 -19.74 -16.74 -10.02
N LEU A 598 -19.25 -15.52 -9.70
CA LEU A 598 -17.87 -15.10 -9.94
C LEU A 598 -16.95 -15.29 -8.71
N GLY A 599 -17.49 -15.79 -7.61
CA GLY A 599 -16.80 -15.96 -6.32
C GLY A 599 -17.64 -15.46 -5.15
N LYS A 600 -17.05 -15.38 -3.97
CA LYS A 600 -17.73 -14.88 -2.76
C LYS A 600 -18.18 -13.43 -3.03
N ASN A 601 -19.45 -13.15 -2.77
CA ASN A 601 -20.04 -11.81 -2.88
C ASN A 601 -20.05 -11.19 -4.28
N GLN A 602 -19.94 -11.97 -5.38
CA GLN A 602 -20.07 -11.45 -6.74
C GLN A 602 -20.91 -12.34 -7.64
N LYS A 603 -21.92 -11.76 -8.27
CA LYS A 603 -22.79 -12.41 -9.24
C LYS A 603 -22.76 -11.71 -10.58
N ARG A 604 -23.06 -12.46 -11.63
CA ARG A 604 -23.13 -11.97 -13.01
C ARG A 604 -24.45 -12.38 -13.64
N LEU A 605 -25.11 -11.43 -14.27
CA LEU A 605 -26.26 -11.67 -15.13
C LEU A 605 -25.88 -11.38 -16.60
N TYR A 606 -26.43 -12.18 -17.48
CA TYR A 606 -26.46 -11.93 -18.91
C TYR A 606 -27.88 -11.65 -19.32
N ALA A 607 -28.11 -10.57 -20.07
CA ALA A 607 -29.42 -10.19 -20.56
C ALA A 607 -29.36 -9.68 -22.01
N ILE A 608 -30.51 -9.62 -22.66
CA ILE A 608 -30.70 -9.09 -24.00
C ILE A 608 -31.83 -8.07 -24.01
N VAL A 609 -31.80 -7.14 -25.01
CA VAL A 609 -32.85 -6.16 -25.28
C VAL A 609 -33.30 -6.23 -26.72
N GLY A 610 -34.53 -5.82 -27.01
CA GLY A 610 -35.04 -5.67 -28.37
C GLY A 610 -35.26 -6.98 -29.13
N SER A 611 -35.57 -8.07 -28.45
CA SER A 611 -35.94 -9.35 -29.05
C SER A 611 -37.42 -9.39 -29.41
#